data_18ef171d3831701a605e3cb7aac50680
#
_entry.id   18ef171d3831701a605e3cb7aac50680
#
_cell.length_a   1.000
_cell.length_b   1.000
_cell.length_c   1.000
_cell.angle_alpha   90.00
_cell.angle_beta   90.00
_cell.angle_gamma   90.00
#
_symmetry.space_group_name_H-M   'P 1'
#
loop_
_entity.id
_entity.type
_entity.pdbx_description
1 polymer ?
#
loop_
_entity_poly.entity_id
_entity_poly.type
_entity_poly.pdbx_seq_one_letter_code
_entity_poly.pdbx_strand_id
1 'polypeptide(L)'
;MIVLTILSACKKKTDNPMDFTIDAQNLTPCTEGSCLFEYVNNAAMPDRQITLSTGQYRVFWATKSNSFSTTRIYMEAPMKDDKFLLTDADILAGKVKHLFSCASCDYFNLTPIAGTVKGIKVANANNSSEKWLLDAHIVVAAEKSKIPVDTIHIKQYFNLAVK
;
A
#
# COMPACT_ATOMS: atom_id res chain seq x y z
N MET A 1 21.94 -42.09 42.19
CA MET A 1 21.95 -41.98 40.71
C MET A 1 21.00 -40.84 40.36
N ILE A 2 21.55 -39.66 40.09
CA ILE A 2 20.75 -38.42 39.83
C ILE A 2 20.70 -38.23 38.30
N VAL A 3 19.50 -38.32 37.72
CA VAL A 3 19.27 -38.08 36.30
C VAL A 3 19.00 -36.60 36.12
N LEU A 4 19.95 -35.90 35.48
CA LEU A 4 19.86 -34.49 35.17
C LEU A 4 19.17 -34.34 33.79
N THR A 5 17.89 -34.00 33.79
CA THR A 5 17.15 -33.69 32.57
C THR A 5 17.47 -32.26 32.10
N ILE A 6 18.22 -32.14 31.00
CA ILE A 6 18.51 -30.88 30.34
C ILE A 6 17.30 -30.50 29.51
N LEU A 7 16.53 -29.49 29.95
CA LEU A 7 15.47 -28.85 29.20
C LEU A 7 16.10 -27.90 28.16
N SER A 8 16.22 -28.36 26.91
CA SER A 8 16.55 -27.52 25.78
C SER A 8 15.40 -26.53 25.48
N ALA A 9 15.50 -25.30 25.98
CA ALA A 9 14.60 -24.23 25.62
C ALA A 9 14.91 -23.78 24.20
N CYS A 10 14.16 -24.26 23.20
CA CYS A 10 14.12 -23.67 21.87
C CYS A 10 13.59 -22.23 22.01
N LYS A 11 14.47 -21.23 21.91
CA LYS A 11 14.07 -19.83 21.70
C LYS A 11 13.40 -19.75 20.32
N LYS A 12 12.08 -19.70 20.26
CA LYS A 12 11.35 -19.25 19.07
C LYS A 12 11.84 -17.84 18.76
N LYS A 13 12.53 -17.68 17.63
CA LYS A 13 12.81 -16.38 17.04
C LYS A 13 11.44 -15.77 16.74
N THR A 14 11.04 -14.77 17.47
CA THR A 14 9.87 -13.95 17.15
C THR A 14 10.28 -13.09 15.96
N ASP A 15 9.93 -13.53 14.76
CA ASP A 15 10.12 -12.74 13.56
C ASP A 15 9.31 -11.45 13.72
N ASN A 16 10.00 -10.31 13.81
CA ASN A 16 9.35 -9.02 13.85
C ASN A 16 8.75 -8.77 12.46
N PRO A 17 7.43 -8.62 12.32
CA PRO A 17 6.78 -8.42 11.01
C PRO A 17 7.27 -7.17 10.28
N MET A 18 7.93 -6.25 10.98
CA MET A 18 8.56 -5.05 10.42
C MET A 18 10.01 -5.26 9.97
N ASP A 19 10.55 -6.47 10.11
CA ASP A 19 11.91 -6.78 9.62
C ASP A 19 11.85 -7.22 8.15
N PHE A 20 11.68 -6.24 7.27
CA PHE A 20 11.71 -6.42 5.82
C PHE A 20 12.53 -5.32 5.14
N THR A 21 13.00 -5.63 3.95
CA THR A 21 13.61 -4.67 3.01
C THR A 21 12.79 -4.66 1.73
N ILE A 22 12.80 -3.53 1.01
CA ILE A 22 12.24 -3.44 -0.34
C ILE A 22 13.41 -3.19 -1.28
N ASP A 23 13.61 -4.11 -2.22
CA ASP A 23 14.55 -3.92 -3.32
C ASP A 23 14.02 -2.85 -4.28
N ALA A 24 14.85 -1.86 -4.58
CA ALA A 24 14.52 -0.76 -5.50
C ALA A 24 14.63 -1.15 -6.99
N GLN A 25 14.94 -2.41 -7.28
CA GLN A 25 14.97 -2.91 -8.65
C GLN A 25 13.56 -3.28 -9.14
N ASN A 26 13.39 -3.37 -10.44
CA ASN A 26 12.14 -3.80 -11.06
C ASN A 26 10.92 -2.96 -10.60
N LEU A 27 11.07 -1.65 -10.64
CA LEU A 27 9.95 -0.74 -10.38
C LEU A 27 8.84 -0.96 -11.42
N THR A 28 7.60 -0.83 -10.99
CA THR A 28 6.43 -0.94 -11.88
C THR A 28 6.51 0.10 -12.99
N PRO A 29 6.62 -0.30 -14.26
CA PRO A 29 6.71 0.65 -15.36
C PRO A 29 5.36 1.33 -15.63
N CYS A 30 5.41 2.58 -16.10
CA CYS A 30 4.23 3.26 -16.65
C CYS A 30 4.20 3.00 -18.16
N THR A 31 3.54 1.93 -18.58
CA THR A 31 3.58 1.45 -19.97
C THR A 31 2.60 2.16 -20.89
N GLU A 32 1.51 2.72 -20.34
CA GLU A 32 0.46 3.40 -21.11
C GLU A 32 -0.11 4.58 -20.33
N GLY A 33 -0.26 5.73 -20.97
CA GLY A 33 -0.80 6.93 -20.35
C GLY A 33 0.17 7.62 -19.41
N SER A 34 -0.35 8.19 -18.32
CA SER A 34 0.42 8.86 -17.29
C SER A 34 0.25 8.14 -15.95
N CYS A 35 1.34 8.10 -15.17
CA CYS A 35 1.31 7.55 -13.82
C CYS A 35 1.80 8.61 -12.83
N LEU A 36 1.14 8.67 -11.69
CA LEU A 36 1.46 9.59 -10.62
C LEU A 36 1.50 8.82 -9.31
N PHE A 37 2.58 8.98 -8.54
CA PHE A 37 2.80 8.32 -7.26
C PHE A 37 3.11 9.38 -6.21
N GLU A 38 2.14 9.64 -5.36
CA GLU A 38 2.22 10.72 -4.38
C GLU A 38 1.72 10.28 -3.01
N TYR A 39 2.05 11.07 -2.00
CA TYR A 39 1.49 10.94 -0.66
C TYR A 39 1.31 12.29 0.01
N VAL A 40 0.50 12.31 1.04
CA VAL A 40 0.32 13.44 1.95
C VAL A 40 0.34 12.95 3.40
N ASN A 41 0.88 13.76 4.29
CA ASN A 41 0.86 13.54 5.71
C ASN A 41 -0.37 14.18 6.36
N ASN A 42 -0.74 13.70 7.57
CA ASN A 42 -1.85 14.21 8.37
C ASN A 42 -3.17 14.22 7.60
N ALA A 43 -3.46 13.13 6.94
CA ALA A 43 -4.68 12.92 6.17
C ALA A 43 -5.44 11.67 6.63
N ALA A 44 -6.67 11.55 6.19
CA ALA A 44 -7.49 10.36 6.31
C ALA A 44 -8.35 10.18 5.06
N MET A 45 -8.66 8.93 4.75
CA MET A 45 -9.60 8.57 3.69
C MET A 45 -11.00 8.39 4.28
N PRO A 46 -12.00 9.15 3.86
CA PRO A 46 -13.38 8.93 4.28
C PRO A 46 -13.96 7.67 3.64
N ASP A 47 -14.99 7.09 4.28
CA ASP A 47 -15.53 5.78 3.88
C ASP A 47 -16.14 5.72 2.47
N ARG A 48 -16.69 6.82 1.97
CA ARG A 48 -17.48 6.83 0.72
C ARG A 48 -17.00 7.78 -0.37
N GLN A 49 -16.09 8.66 -0.05
CA GLN A 49 -15.54 9.64 -1.01
C GLN A 49 -14.03 9.62 -0.94
N ILE A 50 -13.35 9.96 -2.04
CA ILE A 50 -11.90 10.03 -2.04
C ILE A 50 -11.44 11.49 -1.98
N THR A 51 -12.16 12.27 -1.23
CA THR A 51 -11.65 13.56 -0.79
C THR A 51 -10.92 13.32 0.51
N LEU A 52 -9.61 13.53 0.49
CA LEU A 52 -8.80 13.42 1.69
C LEU A 52 -9.21 14.49 2.69
N SER A 53 -9.43 14.09 3.92
CA SER A 53 -9.66 15.00 5.05
C SER A 53 -8.40 15.10 5.92
N THR A 54 -8.36 16.04 6.84
CA THR A 54 -7.35 16.07 7.89
C THR A 54 -7.48 14.84 8.77
N GLY A 55 -6.35 14.20 9.09
CA GLY A 55 -6.33 12.96 9.87
C GLY A 55 -4.97 12.67 10.48
N GLN A 56 -4.78 11.45 10.97
CA GLN A 56 -3.59 11.01 11.69
C GLN A 56 -2.73 10.04 10.88
N TYR A 57 -2.99 9.94 9.57
CA TYR A 57 -2.35 8.97 8.70
C TYR A 57 -1.52 9.64 7.63
N ARG A 58 -0.65 8.86 7.03
CA ARG A 58 -0.03 9.13 5.75
C ARG A 58 -0.85 8.42 4.69
N VAL A 59 -1.38 9.17 3.73
CA VAL A 59 -2.16 8.61 2.63
C VAL A 59 -1.34 8.67 1.36
N PHE A 60 -1.07 7.51 0.80
CA PHE A 60 -0.41 7.33 -0.49
C PHE A 60 -1.46 7.10 -1.57
N TRP A 61 -1.17 7.54 -2.79
CA TRP A 61 -1.98 7.14 -3.95
C TRP A 61 -1.14 6.94 -5.19
N ALA A 62 -1.48 5.89 -5.92
CA ALA A 62 -1.01 5.60 -7.26
C ALA A 62 -2.13 5.87 -8.24
N THR A 63 -1.91 6.76 -9.20
CA THR A 63 -2.86 7.07 -10.26
C THR A 63 -2.28 6.60 -11.59
N LYS A 64 -3.07 5.87 -12.38
CA LYS A 64 -2.80 5.59 -13.78
C LYS A 64 -3.95 6.17 -14.61
N SER A 65 -3.65 7.04 -15.56
CA SER A 65 -4.64 7.66 -16.45
C SER A 65 -4.25 7.46 -17.90
N ASN A 66 -5.22 7.15 -18.73
CA ASN A 66 -5.13 7.18 -20.18
C ASN A 66 -6.27 8.02 -20.77
N SER A 67 -6.44 8.03 -22.10
CA SER A 67 -7.47 8.83 -22.77
C SER A 67 -8.91 8.46 -22.38
N PHE A 68 -9.14 7.28 -21.80
CA PHE A 68 -10.48 6.73 -21.56
C PHE A 68 -10.80 6.54 -20.08
N SER A 69 -9.79 6.28 -19.27
CA SER A 69 -9.99 5.88 -17.87
C SER A 69 -8.92 6.38 -16.93
N THR A 70 -9.29 6.47 -15.67
CA THR A 70 -8.37 6.72 -14.55
C THR A 70 -8.58 5.67 -13.48
N THR A 71 -7.50 5.00 -13.09
CA THR A 71 -7.46 4.11 -11.93
C THR A 71 -6.66 4.76 -10.83
N ARG A 72 -7.16 4.70 -9.59
CA ARG A 72 -6.44 5.14 -8.40
C ARG A 72 -6.48 4.08 -7.32
N ILE A 73 -5.33 3.86 -6.72
CA ILE A 73 -5.20 3.04 -5.51
C ILE A 73 -4.76 3.96 -4.39
N TYR A 74 -5.56 4.03 -3.33
CA TYR A 74 -5.21 4.74 -2.11
C TYR A 74 -4.81 3.76 -1.02
N MET A 75 -3.79 4.12 -0.24
CA MET A 75 -3.25 3.31 0.85
C MET A 75 -3.04 4.22 2.07
N GLU A 76 -3.71 3.90 3.17
CA GLU A 76 -3.63 4.65 4.42
C GLU A 76 -2.68 3.95 5.39
N ALA A 77 -1.56 4.58 5.70
CA ALA A 77 -0.53 4.05 6.58
C ALA A 77 -0.36 4.92 7.85
N PRO A 78 0.09 4.33 8.96
CA PRO A 78 0.38 5.10 10.16
C PRO A 78 1.49 6.13 9.91
N MET A 79 1.41 7.27 10.59
CA MET A 79 2.45 8.33 10.54
C MET A 79 3.74 7.94 11.26
N LYS A 80 3.64 6.97 12.17
CA LYS A 80 4.74 6.51 13.00
C LYS A 80 5.71 5.65 12.19
N ASP A 81 6.98 5.75 12.52
CA ASP A 81 8.09 4.97 11.99
C ASP A 81 8.47 5.27 10.52
N ASP A 82 9.65 4.82 10.13
CA ASP A 82 10.20 4.92 8.77
C ASP A 82 9.90 3.68 7.92
N LYS A 83 9.08 2.76 8.46
CA LYS A 83 8.56 1.57 7.77
C LYS A 83 7.11 1.33 8.18
N PHE A 84 6.35 0.73 7.27
CA PHE A 84 5.02 0.22 7.60
C PHE A 84 4.69 -1.03 6.79
N LEU A 85 3.81 -1.84 7.34
CA LEU A 85 3.23 -3.00 6.68
C LEU A 85 1.71 -2.95 6.86
N LEU A 86 0.96 -2.95 5.76
CA LEU A 86 -0.46 -3.25 5.75
C LEU A 86 -0.64 -4.71 5.36
N THR A 87 -1.49 -5.40 6.09
CA THR A 87 -1.80 -6.82 5.92
C THR A 87 -3.22 -7.01 5.38
N ASP A 88 -3.63 -8.24 5.14
CA ASP A 88 -5.01 -8.58 4.79
C ASP A 88 -6.03 -7.94 5.74
N ALA A 89 -5.74 -7.94 7.05
CA ALA A 89 -6.62 -7.35 8.05
C ALA A 89 -6.78 -5.83 7.87
N ASP A 90 -5.71 -5.13 7.51
CA ASP A 90 -5.73 -3.70 7.23
C ASP A 90 -6.49 -3.40 5.94
N ILE A 91 -6.31 -4.23 4.93
CA ILE A 91 -7.02 -4.11 3.64
C ILE A 91 -8.52 -4.33 3.85
N LEU A 92 -8.92 -5.37 4.58
CA LEU A 92 -10.30 -5.63 4.93
C LEU A 92 -10.91 -4.55 5.83
N ALA A 93 -10.10 -3.87 6.64
CA ALA A 93 -10.51 -2.70 7.42
C ALA A 93 -10.67 -1.41 6.58
N GLY A 94 -10.43 -1.49 5.26
CA GLY A 94 -10.64 -0.37 4.33
C GLY A 94 -9.46 0.60 4.23
N LYS A 95 -8.27 0.24 4.73
CA LYS A 95 -7.07 1.07 4.60
C LYS A 95 -6.47 1.08 3.18
N VAL A 96 -7.01 0.26 2.29
CA VAL A 96 -6.70 0.29 0.86
C VAL A 96 -7.99 0.44 0.09
N LYS A 97 -8.03 1.39 -0.84
CA LYS A 97 -9.22 1.66 -1.67
C LYS A 97 -8.82 1.68 -3.15
N HIS A 98 -9.65 1.07 -3.97
CA HIS A 98 -9.54 1.09 -5.43
C HIS A 98 -10.63 1.98 -6.01
N LEU A 99 -10.26 2.87 -6.90
CA LEU A 99 -11.17 3.69 -7.69
C LEU A 99 -10.90 3.51 -9.16
N PHE A 100 -11.94 3.34 -9.89
CA PHE A 100 -11.91 3.37 -11.33
C PHE A 100 -12.94 4.38 -11.85
N SER A 101 -12.53 5.22 -12.77
CA SER A 101 -13.39 6.17 -13.47
C SER A 101 -13.19 6.00 -14.97
N CYS A 102 -14.28 5.79 -15.68
CA CYS A 102 -14.31 5.67 -17.14
C CYS A 102 -15.62 6.26 -17.66
N ALA A 103 -15.54 7.16 -18.63
CA ALA A 103 -16.72 7.89 -19.13
C ALA A 103 -17.68 7.01 -19.96
N SER A 104 -17.21 5.88 -20.49
CA SER A 104 -17.95 5.05 -21.44
C SER A 104 -17.84 3.54 -21.17
N CYS A 105 -17.45 3.15 -19.94
CA CYS A 105 -17.32 1.74 -19.58
C CYS A 105 -18.54 1.27 -18.78
N ASP A 106 -18.97 0.03 -19.00
CA ASP A 106 -19.81 -0.68 -18.05
C ASP A 106 -19.00 -0.90 -16.76
N TYR A 107 -19.46 -0.31 -15.68
CA TYR A 107 -18.66 -0.11 -14.49
C TYR A 107 -18.66 -1.31 -13.55
N PHE A 108 -17.47 -1.83 -13.25
CA PHE A 108 -17.25 -2.78 -12.17
C PHE A 108 -16.53 -2.11 -11.01
N ASN A 109 -17.21 -1.97 -9.88
CA ASN A 109 -16.54 -1.64 -8.63
C ASN A 109 -15.66 -2.80 -8.19
N LEU A 110 -14.35 -2.60 -8.23
CA LEU A 110 -13.41 -3.53 -7.64
C LEU A 110 -13.09 -3.09 -6.20
N THR A 111 -13.12 -4.04 -5.30
CA THR A 111 -12.82 -3.83 -3.88
C THR A 111 -11.58 -4.63 -3.50
N PRO A 112 -10.58 -4.02 -2.87
CA PRO A 112 -9.46 -4.75 -2.28
C PRO A 112 -9.96 -5.72 -1.20
N ILE A 113 -9.54 -7.00 -1.29
CA ILE A 113 -10.00 -8.06 -0.39
C ILE A 113 -8.88 -8.77 0.36
N ALA A 114 -7.64 -8.67 -0.12
CA ALA A 114 -6.45 -9.26 0.49
C ALA A 114 -5.18 -8.62 -0.06
N GLY A 115 -4.05 -8.95 0.51
CA GLY A 115 -2.73 -8.58 0.02
C GLY A 115 -1.83 -7.96 1.07
N THR A 116 -0.79 -7.32 0.62
CA THR A 116 0.17 -6.63 1.48
C THR A 116 0.61 -5.32 0.85
N VAL A 117 0.86 -4.30 1.69
CA VAL A 117 1.54 -3.07 1.29
C VAL A 117 2.70 -2.85 2.25
N LYS A 118 3.91 -2.88 1.72
CA LYS A 118 5.13 -2.56 2.44
C LYS A 118 5.58 -1.16 2.02
N GLY A 119 5.97 -0.35 2.99
CA GLY A 119 6.56 0.96 2.72
C GLY A 119 7.80 1.21 3.54
N ILE A 120 8.82 1.78 2.93
CA ILE A 120 10.04 2.26 3.59
C ILE A 120 10.31 3.70 3.19
N LYS A 121 10.69 4.50 4.18
CA LYS A 121 11.20 5.85 3.95
C LYS A 121 12.59 5.77 3.35
N VAL A 122 12.82 6.49 2.27
CA VAL A 122 14.11 6.53 1.60
C VAL A 122 14.82 7.83 1.96
N ALA A 123 16.03 7.70 2.48
CA ALA A 123 16.88 8.85 2.73
C ALA A 123 17.23 9.54 1.41
N ASN A 124 17.01 10.85 1.36
CA ASN A 124 17.38 11.64 0.19
C ASN A 124 18.75 12.26 0.42
N ALA A 125 19.72 11.93 -0.41
CA ALA A 125 21.10 12.42 -0.28
C ALA A 125 21.23 13.95 -0.34
N ASN A 126 20.22 14.65 -0.86
CA ASN A 126 20.26 16.09 -1.14
C ASN A 126 19.28 16.92 -0.32
N ASN A 127 18.81 16.45 0.85
CA ASN A 127 17.85 17.17 1.72
C ASN A 127 16.57 17.70 1.01
N SER A 128 16.29 17.29 -0.21
CA SER A 128 15.03 17.55 -0.88
C SER A 128 13.96 16.58 -0.34
N SER A 129 12.72 16.95 -0.39
CA SER A 129 11.50 16.31 0.14
C SER A 129 11.60 14.80 0.45
N GLU A 130 11.06 14.40 1.58
CA GLU A 130 10.88 13.01 1.99
C GLU A 130 10.28 12.14 0.87
N LYS A 131 10.85 10.97 0.65
CA LYS A 131 10.43 10.03 -0.39
C LYS A 131 10.20 8.66 0.22
N TRP A 132 9.21 7.95 -0.29
CA TRP A 132 8.89 6.59 0.16
C TRP A 132 8.99 5.61 -1.00
N LEU A 133 9.54 4.43 -0.75
CA LEU A 133 9.47 3.29 -1.66
C LEU A 133 8.40 2.34 -1.13
N LEU A 134 7.39 2.07 -1.94
CA LEU A 134 6.34 1.12 -1.64
C LEU A 134 6.43 -0.10 -2.53
N ASP A 135 6.04 -1.25 -1.96
CA ASP A 135 5.82 -2.52 -2.65
C ASP A 135 4.46 -3.07 -2.21
N ALA A 136 3.49 -2.99 -3.10
CA ALA A 136 2.10 -3.34 -2.86
C ALA A 136 1.65 -4.49 -3.77
N HIS A 137 1.04 -5.50 -3.16
CA HIS A 137 0.37 -6.62 -3.81
C HIS A 137 -1.07 -6.63 -3.29
N ILE A 138 -2.02 -6.24 -4.12
CA ILE A 138 -3.41 -6.00 -3.71
C ILE A 138 -4.32 -6.88 -4.55
N VAL A 139 -4.95 -7.86 -3.92
CA VAL A 139 -5.97 -8.71 -4.55
C VAL A 139 -7.30 -7.97 -4.53
N VAL A 140 -7.93 -7.88 -5.69
CA VAL A 140 -9.22 -7.21 -5.85
C VAL A 140 -10.30 -8.20 -6.31
N ALA A 141 -11.53 -7.94 -5.89
CA ALA A 141 -12.72 -8.69 -6.28
C ALA A 141 -13.82 -7.72 -6.74
N ALA A 142 -14.80 -8.20 -7.48
CA ALA A 142 -16.00 -7.42 -7.74
C ALA A 142 -16.71 -7.10 -6.43
N GLU A 143 -17.35 -5.93 -6.35
CA GLU A 143 -18.10 -5.51 -5.16
C GLU A 143 -19.04 -6.62 -4.69
N LYS A 144 -19.05 -6.88 -3.38
CA LYS A 144 -19.81 -7.96 -2.72
C LYS A 144 -19.36 -9.39 -3.06
N SER A 145 -18.37 -9.57 -3.91
CA SER A 145 -17.76 -10.88 -4.19
C SER A 145 -16.51 -11.06 -3.32
N LYS A 146 -16.22 -12.30 -2.96
CA LYS A 146 -14.95 -12.70 -2.34
C LYS A 146 -14.04 -13.46 -3.31
N ILE A 147 -14.49 -13.62 -4.56
CA ILE A 147 -13.75 -14.32 -5.59
C ILE A 147 -12.76 -13.33 -6.21
N PRO A 148 -11.45 -13.58 -6.12
CA PRO A 148 -10.45 -12.71 -6.75
C PRO A 148 -10.67 -12.59 -8.25
N VAL A 149 -10.54 -11.38 -8.77
CA VAL A 149 -10.65 -11.06 -10.21
C VAL A 149 -9.29 -10.71 -10.77
N ASP A 150 -8.46 -9.99 -9.95
CA ASP A 150 -7.15 -9.51 -10.37
C ASP A 150 -6.25 -9.28 -9.17
N THR A 151 -4.95 -9.12 -9.44
CA THR A 151 -3.96 -8.71 -8.46
C THR A 151 -3.18 -7.51 -8.99
N ILE A 152 -3.25 -6.41 -8.27
CA ILE A 152 -2.58 -5.17 -8.61
C ILE A 152 -1.20 -5.16 -7.94
N HIS A 153 -0.15 -4.99 -8.73
CA HIS A 153 1.23 -4.87 -8.27
C HIS A 153 1.73 -3.45 -8.48
N ILE A 154 2.18 -2.80 -7.40
CA ILE A 154 2.78 -1.46 -7.46
C ILE A 154 4.06 -1.49 -6.65
N LYS A 155 5.21 -1.40 -7.32
CA LYS A 155 6.49 -1.14 -6.68
C LYS A 155 7.04 0.17 -7.24
N GLN A 156 6.99 1.26 -6.45
CA GLN A 156 7.36 2.58 -6.96
C GLN A 156 7.72 3.55 -5.83
N TYR A 157 8.44 4.60 -6.22
CA TYR A 157 8.71 5.74 -5.34
C TYR A 157 7.52 6.70 -5.30
N PHE A 158 7.13 7.09 -4.09
CA PHE A 158 6.09 8.08 -3.84
C PHE A 158 6.71 9.37 -3.34
N ASN A 159 6.32 10.49 -3.90
CA ASN A 159 6.78 11.82 -3.55
C ASN A 159 5.72 12.57 -2.75
N LEU A 160 6.15 13.52 -1.91
CA LEU A 160 5.20 14.39 -1.21
C LEU A 160 4.44 15.23 -2.24
N ALA A 161 3.11 15.19 -2.16
CA ALA A 161 2.26 15.99 -3.04
C ALA A 161 2.48 17.48 -2.78
N VAL A 162 2.68 18.24 -3.83
CA VAL A 162 2.73 19.71 -3.75
C VAL A 162 1.29 20.21 -3.71
N LYS A 163 0.93 20.97 -2.67
CA LYS A 163 -0.38 21.60 -2.53
C LYS A 163 -0.52 22.81 -3.42
#